data_7259716e5843cab9c71685cd80550367
#
_entry.id   7259716e5843cab9c71685cd80550367
#
_cell.length_a   1.000
_cell.length_b   1.000
_cell.length_c   1.000
_cell.angle_alpha   90.00
_cell.angle_beta   90.00
_cell.angle_gamma   90.00
#
_symmetry.space_group_name_H-M   'P 1'
#
loop_
_entity.id
_entity.type
_entity.pdbx_description
1 polymer ?
#
loop_
_entity_poly.entity_id
_entity_poly.type
_entity_poly.pdbx_seq_one_letter_code
_entity_poly.pdbx_strand_id
1 'polypeptide(L)'
;SIPVITGGGPGIMEAGNKGAHIAGGTSVGLNIELPFEQHDNPYIDNDKSLDFDYFFVRKVMFVKYSQGFVVMPGGFGTLDELFEAITLIQTHKIDTFPIILVGTKFWGGLVDWIKNTLLTEGNISPKDLDLIHVVDTADEAVEILNNFYKESELSPNF
;
A
#
# COMPACT_ATOMS: atom_id res chain seq x y z
N SER A 1 14.09 -9.05 7.27
CA SER A 1 13.13 -8.96 6.14
C SER A 1 11.98 -8.07 6.56
N ILE A 2 11.45 -7.28 5.64
CA ILE A 2 10.24 -6.49 5.88
C ILE A 2 9.03 -7.41 5.71
N PRO A 3 8.07 -7.46 6.65
CA PRO A 3 6.85 -8.21 6.49
C PRO A 3 5.99 -7.73 5.32
N VAL A 4 5.24 -8.64 4.68
CA VAL A 4 4.22 -8.30 3.69
C VAL A 4 2.87 -8.28 4.38
N ILE A 5 2.17 -7.16 4.28
CA ILE A 5 0.82 -6.96 4.83
C ILE A 5 -0.15 -6.79 3.67
N THR A 6 -1.23 -7.55 3.67
CA THR A 6 -2.32 -7.40 2.69
C THR A 6 -3.68 -7.36 3.39
N GLY A 7 -4.74 -7.16 2.62
CA GLY A 7 -6.11 -7.30 3.12
C GLY A 7 -6.58 -8.75 3.31
N GLY A 8 -5.70 -9.74 3.15
CA GLY A 8 -5.98 -11.15 3.45
C GLY A 8 -6.84 -11.90 2.43
N GLY A 9 -7.42 -11.23 1.44
CA GLY A 9 -8.31 -11.81 0.46
C GLY A 9 -7.60 -12.56 -0.69
N PRO A 10 -8.38 -13.01 -1.68
CA PRO A 10 -7.88 -13.74 -2.84
C PRO A 10 -7.19 -12.83 -3.87
N GLY A 11 -6.70 -13.44 -4.95
CA GLY A 11 -6.15 -12.73 -6.10
C GLY A 11 -4.79 -12.11 -5.82
N ILE A 12 -4.65 -10.80 -6.02
CA ILE A 12 -3.36 -10.13 -5.87
C ILE A 12 -2.90 -10.05 -4.40
N MET A 13 -3.81 -10.00 -3.45
CA MET A 13 -3.51 -10.07 -2.02
C MET A 13 -2.90 -11.43 -1.67
N GLU A 14 -3.52 -12.49 -2.13
CA GLU A 14 -3.00 -13.86 -1.99
C GLU A 14 -1.63 -14.01 -2.65
N ALA A 15 -1.43 -13.44 -3.84
CA ALA A 15 -0.14 -13.48 -4.51
C ALA A 15 0.98 -12.80 -3.67
N GLY A 16 0.68 -11.68 -3.03
CA GLY A 16 1.60 -11.00 -2.12
C GLY A 16 1.96 -11.86 -0.91
N ASN A 17 0.95 -12.42 -0.22
CA ASN A 17 1.15 -13.31 0.92
C ASN A 17 1.92 -14.59 0.53
N LYS A 18 1.59 -15.18 -0.63
CA LYS A 18 2.29 -16.34 -1.17
C LYS A 18 3.77 -16.06 -1.43
N GLY A 19 4.08 -14.88 -1.99
CA GLY A 19 5.45 -14.45 -2.20
C GLY A 19 6.24 -14.36 -0.90
N ALA A 20 5.66 -13.76 0.15
CA ALA A 20 6.26 -13.71 1.49
C ALA A 20 6.49 -15.11 2.05
N HIS A 21 5.49 -15.98 1.99
CA HIS A 21 5.56 -17.36 2.48
C HIS A 21 6.67 -18.17 1.79
N ILE A 22 6.75 -18.12 0.44
CA ILE A 22 7.78 -18.81 -0.33
C ILE A 22 9.19 -18.33 0.03
N ALA A 23 9.33 -17.03 0.28
CA ALA A 23 10.61 -16.42 0.66
C ALA A 23 10.98 -16.65 2.15
N GLY A 24 10.15 -17.33 2.94
CA GLY A 24 10.34 -17.50 4.38
C GLY A 24 10.24 -16.19 5.17
N GLY A 25 9.55 -15.20 4.62
CA GLY A 25 9.24 -13.91 5.27
C GLY A 25 7.92 -13.95 6.02
N THR A 26 7.66 -12.93 6.83
CA THR A 26 6.41 -12.79 7.57
C THR A 26 5.28 -12.34 6.65
N SER A 27 4.16 -13.04 6.73
CA SER A 27 2.96 -12.84 5.90
C SER A 27 1.76 -12.49 6.79
N VAL A 28 1.22 -11.27 6.63
CA VAL A 28 0.17 -10.71 7.49
C VAL A 28 -1.09 -10.43 6.67
N GLY A 29 -2.24 -10.78 7.23
CA GLY A 29 -3.56 -10.44 6.70
C GLY A 29 -4.31 -9.50 7.64
N LEU A 30 -4.74 -8.35 7.14
CA LEU A 30 -5.65 -7.44 7.83
C LEU A 30 -7.01 -7.52 7.13
N ASN A 31 -7.84 -8.46 7.59
CA ASN A 31 -9.11 -8.77 6.97
C ASN A 31 -10.21 -7.79 7.38
N ILE A 32 -11.23 -7.67 6.57
CA ILE A 32 -12.45 -6.95 6.91
C ILE A 32 -13.63 -7.90 6.78
N GLU A 33 -14.45 -7.96 7.81
CA GLU A 33 -15.68 -8.74 7.76
C GLU A 33 -16.66 -8.09 6.77
N LEU A 34 -17.01 -8.82 5.71
CA LEU A 34 -17.95 -8.38 4.68
C LEU A 34 -19.17 -9.30 4.66
N PRO A 35 -20.38 -8.77 4.27
CA PRO A 35 -21.59 -9.56 4.17
C PRO A 35 -21.53 -10.74 3.18
N PHE A 36 -20.56 -10.72 2.27
CA PHE A 36 -20.27 -11.81 1.34
C PHE A 36 -18.95 -12.43 1.79
N GLU A 37 -18.95 -13.74 1.96
CA GLU A 37 -17.82 -14.52 2.48
C GLU A 37 -16.52 -14.17 1.75
N GLN A 38 -15.54 -13.70 2.53
CA GLN A 38 -14.14 -13.74 2.16
C GLN A 38 -13.44 -14.63 3.19
N HIS A 39 -12.87 -15.73 2.73
CA HIS A 39 -11.97 -16.52 3.54
C HIS A 39 -10.55 -15.97 3.39
N ASP A 40 -9.81 -16.04 4.48
CA ASP A 40 -8.38 -15.75 4.47
C ASP A 40 -7.68 -16.61 3.43
N ASN A 41 -6.75 -16.01 2.69
CA ASN A 41 -5.92 -16.80 1.81
C ASN A 41 -4.95 -17.70 2.63
N PRO A 42 -4.57 -18.87 2.11
CA PRO A 42 -3.85 -19.89 2.89
C PRO A 42 -2.37 -19.56 3.16
N TYR A 43 -1.88 -18.42 2.69
CA TYR A 43 -0.48 -18.01 2.82
C TYR A 43 -0.23 -16.97 3.90
N ILE A 44 -1.25 -16.62 4.69
CA ILE A 44 -1.12 -15.79 5.88
C ILE A 44 -0.59 -16.67 7.02
N ASP A 45 0.37 -16.16 7.80
CA ASP A 45 0.87 -16.86 8.97
C ASP A 45 -0.24 -17.05 10.01
N ASN A 46 -0.36 -18.22 10.60
CA ASN A 46 -1.51 -18.61 11.46
C ASN A 46 -1.79 -17.65 12.62
N ASP A 47 -0.76 -16.95 13.13
CA ASP A 47 -0.85 -15.99 14.23
C ASP A 47 -0.86 -14.53 13.74
N LYS A 48 -0.99 -14.30 12.44
CA LYS A 48 -0.90 -13.01 11.78
C LYS A 48 -2.13 -12.66 10.94
N SER A 49 -3.23 -13.38 11.11
CA SER A 49 -4.54 -13.01 10.55
C SER A 49 -5.30 -12.19 11.58
N LEU A 50 -5.70 -10.99 11.21
CA LEU A 50 -6.42 -10.04 12.06
C LEU A 50 -7.72 -9.64 11.36
N ASP A 51 -8.85 -9.89 12.02
CA ASP A 51 -10.17 -9.55 11.52
C ASP A 51 -10.67 -8.22 12.10
N PHE A 52 -11.23 -7.38 11.26
CA PHE A 52 -11.76 -6.08 11.63
C PHE A 52 -13.24 -5.95 11.23
N ASP A 53 -14.06 -5.48 12.15
CA ASP A 53 -15.47 -5.13 11.89
C ASP A 53 -15.62 -3.78 11.18
N TYR A 54 -14.64 -2.89 11.38
CA TYR A 54 -14.70 -1.51 10.91
C TYR A 54 -13.53 -1.15 10.01
N PHE A 55 -13.82 -0.57 8.84
CA PHE A 55 -12.80 -0.12 7.89
C PHE A 55 -11.80 0.87 8.49
N PHE A 56 -12.25 1.82 9.31
CA PHE A 56 -11.38 2.86 9.85
C PHE A 56 -10.31 2.30 10.81
N VAL A 57 -10.63 1.26 11.58
CA VAL A 57 -9.65 0.60 12.46
C VAL A 57 -8.58 -0.11 11.63
N ARG A 58 -9.00 -0.85 10.60
CA ARG A 58 -8.09 -1.53 9.67
C ARG A 58 -7.16 -0.56 8.96
N LYS A 59 -7.68 0.59 8.49
CA LYS A 59 -6.88 1.65 7.87
C LYS A 59 -5.79 2.17 8.80
N VAL A 60 -6.12 2.44 10.06
CA VAL A 60 -5.14 2.87 11.06
C VAL A 60 -4.01 1.85 11.18
N MET A 61 -4.32 0.55 11.21
CA MET A 61 -3.32 -0.51 11.31
C MET A 61 -2.45 -0.59 10.05
N PHE A 62 -3.04 -0.49 8.86
CA PHE A 62 -2.27 -0.43 7.60
C PHE A 62 -1.27 0.72 7.62
N VAL A 63 -1.72 1.92 7.93
CA VAL A 63 -0.86 3.12 7.92
C VAL A 63 0.19 3.07 9.01
N LYS A 64 -0.18 2.66 10.23
CA LYS A 64 0.71 2.68 11.40
C LYS A 64 1.95 1.81 11.21
N TYR A 65 1.79 0.63 10.64
CA TYR A 65 2.86 -0.36 10.56
C TYR A 65 3.49 -0.50 9.17
N SER A 66 2.96 0.21 8.18
CA SER A 66 3.52 0.16 6.83
C SER A 66 4.79 1.00 6.71
N GLN A 67 5.74 0.45 5.97
CA GLN A 67 7.00 1.10 5.62
C GLN A 67 7.06 1.45 4.12
N GLY A 68 5.98 1.24 3.42
CA GLY A 68 5.78 1.52 2.01
C GLY A 68 4.50 0.87 1.52
N PHE A 69 3.87 1.50 0.56
CA PHE A 69 2.69 0.95 -0.11
C PHE A 69 3.06 0.55 -1.53
N VAL A 70 2.91 -0.74 -1.82
CA VAL A 70 2.96 -1.27 -3.19
C VAL A 70 1.53 -1.47 -3.65
N VAL A 71 1.06 -0.58 -4.50
CA VAL A 71 -0.34 -0.48 -4.89
C VAL A 71 -0.53 -1.12 -6.25
N MET A 72 -1.20 -2.26 -6.26
CA MET A 72 -1.54 -3.00 -7.47
C MET A 72 -2.82 -2.47 -8.11
N PRO A 73 -3.08 -2.73 -9.40
CA PRO A 73 -4.36 -2.43 -10.02
C PRO A 73 -5.54 -2.93 -9.19
N GLY A 74 -6.50 -2.05 -8.89
CA GLY A 74 -7.62 -2.38 -8.02
C GLY A 74 -8.79 -1.39 -8.14
N GLY A 75 -9.81 -1.58 -7.33
CA GLY A 75 -11.03 -0.78 -7.32
C GLY A 75 -11.04 0.34 -6.29
N PHE A 76 -12.23 0.74 -5.88
CA PHE A 76 -12.43 1.85 -4.94
C PHE A 76 -11.76 1.64 -3.58
N GLY A 77 -11.73 0.42 -3.05
CA GLY A 77 -11.02 0.13 -1.80
C GLY A 77 -9.52 0.37 -1.91
N THR A 78 -8.92 0.04 -3.05
CA THR A 78 -7.49 0.32 -3.32
C THR A 78 -7.23 1.82 -3.42
N LEU A 79 -8.11 2.57 -4.10
CA LEU A 79 -8.02 4.03 -4.20
C LEU A 79 -8.21 4.71 -2.84
N ASP A 80 -9.10 4.19 -2.02
CA ASP A 80 -9.36 4.68 -0.67
C ASP A 80 -8.11 4.59 0.22
N GLU A 81 -7.43 3.45 0.25
CA GLU A 81 -6.17 3.29 0.98
C GLU A 81 -5.03 4.15 0.38
N LEU A 82 -4.95 4.21 -0.95
CA LEU A 82 -3.94 5.01 -1.65
C LEU A 82 -4.05 6.50 -1.27
N PHE A 83 -5.23 7.08 -1.42
CA PHE A 83 -5.42 8.51 -1.16
C PHE A 83 -5.39 8.86 0.33
N GLU A 84 -5.76 7.93 1.21
CA GLU A 84 -5.55 8.08 2.65
C GLU A 84 -4.06 8.24 2.97
N ALA A 85 -3.22 7.31 2.48
CA ALA A 85 -1.77 7.35 2.71
C ALA A 85 -1.14 8.64 2.14
N ILE A 86 -1.48 9.01 0.91
CA ILE A 86 -1.00 10.25 0.28
C ILE A 86 -1.38 11.47 1.14
N THR A 87 -2.63 11.55 1.58
CA THR A 87 -3.13 12.69 2.38
C THR A 87 -2.42 12.79 3.71
N LEU A 88 -2.20 11.67 4.40
CA LEU A 88 -1.54 11.66 5.71
C LEU A 88 -0.06 12.07 5.61
N ILE A 89 0.64 11.64 4.55
CA ILE A 89 2.02 12.06 4.29
C ILE A 89 2.05 13.56 3.92
N GLN A 90 1.21 13.99 2.96
CA GLN A 90 1.13 15.38 2.51
C GLN A 90 0.87 16.35 3.67
N THR A 91 0.01 15.97 4.60
CA THR A 91 -0.36 16.80 5.75
C THR A 91 0.57 16.62 6.96
N HIS A 92 1.66 15.88 6.81
CA HIS A 92 2.63 15.59 7.88
C HIS A 92 2.00 14.97 9.14
N LYS A 93 0.99 14.13 8.96
CA LYS A 93 0.37 13.35 10.05
C LYS A 93 1.12 12.05 10.32
N ILE A 94 1.86 11.57 9.33
CA ILE A 94 2.75 10.43 9.40
C ILE A 94 4.06 10.76 8.71
N ASP A 95 5.09 9.97 8.99
CA ASP A 95 6.36 10.06 8.29
C ASP A 95 6.21 9.67 6.81
N THR A 96 7.10 10.21 5.98
CA THR A 96 7.10 9.89 4.56
C THR A 96 7.64 8.48 4.35
N PHE A 97 6.93 7.69 3.56
CA PHE A 97 7.38 6.41 3.03
C PHE A 97 7.03 6.27 1.54
N PRO A 98 7.68 5.37 0.79
CA PRO A 98 7.41 5.23 -0.64
C PRO A 98 5.99 4.72 -0.93
N ILE A 99 5.29 5.39 -1.85
CA ILE A 99 4.03 4.93 -2.43
C ILE A 99 4.30 4.57 -3.88
N ILE A 100 4.16 3.30 -4.22
CA ILE A 100 4.59 2.72 -5.49
C ILE A 100 3.38 2.12 -6.19
N LEU A 101 3.00 2.70 -7.33
CA LEU A 101 1.92 2.21 -8.19
C LEU A 101 2.51 1.25 -9.23
N VAL A 102 2.10 0.00 -9.21
CA VAL A 102 2.57 -1.00 -10.17
C VAL A 102 1.60 -1.13 -11.32
N GLY A 103 2.09 -0.93 -12.54
CA GLY A 103 1.33 -1.00 -13.78
C GLY A 103 1.06 0.37 -14.41
N THR A 104 2.02 0.88 -15.18
CA THR A 104 1.92 2.18 -15.87
C THR A 104 0.69 2.29 -16.75
N LYS A 105 0.31 1.19 -17.43
CA LYS A 105 -0.89 1.15 -18.28
C LYS A 105 -2.17 1.38 -17.48
N PHE A 106 -2.26 0.89 -16.25
CA PHE A 106 -3.45 1.03 -15.41
C PHE A 106 -3.49 2.41 -14.72
N TRP A 107 -2.37 2.81 -14.12
CA TRP A 107 -2.29 4.02 -13.30
C TRP A 107 -2.06 5.30 -14.08
N GLY A 108 -1.57 5.21 -15.32
CA GLY A 108 -1.20 6.37 -16.14
C GLY A 108 -2.32 7.40 -16.27
N GLY A 109 -3.55 6.96 -16.53
CA GLY A 109 -4.70 7.87 -16.63
C GLY A 109 -5.01 8.63 -15.33
N LEU A 110 -4.86 7.98 -14.18
CA LEU A 110 -5.02 8.64 -12.87
C LEU A 110 -3.91 9.66 -12.62
N VAL A 111 -2.67 9.29 -12.88
CA VAL A 111 -1.51 10.17 -12.70
C VAL A 111 -1.58 11.37 -13.64
N ASP A 112 -1.99 11.17 -14.86
CA ASP A 112 -2.20 12.25 -15.84
C ASP A 112 -3.31 13.19 -15.39
N TRP A 113 -4.41 12.67 -14.86
CA TRP A 113 -5.49 13.49 -14.30
C TRP A 113 -5.02 14.30 -13.09
N ILE A 114 -4.26 13.70 -12.17
CA ILE A 114 -3.67 14.40 -11.03
C ILE A 114 -2.79 15.56 -11.50
N LYS A 115 -1.92 15.32 -12.48
CA LYS A 115 -1.04 16.36 -13.06
C LYS A 115 -1.80 17.45 -13.80
N ASN A 116 -2.71 17.05 -14.68
CA ASN A 116 -3.38 17.97 -15.61
C ASN A 116 -4.58 18.68 -15.00
N THR A 117 -5.08 18.19 -13.86
CA THR A 117 -6.25 18.77 -13.19
C THR A 117 -5.88 19.26 -11.78
N LEU A 118 -5.54 18.37 -10.85
CA LEU A 118 -5.33 18.77 -9.44
C LEU A 118 -4.16 19.76 -9.29
N LEU A 119 -3.05 19.50 -9.98
CA LEU A 119 -1.90 20.40 -9.94
C LEU A 119 -2.19 21.72 -10.65
N THR A 120 -2.81 21.67 -11.82
CA THR A 120 -3.12 22.87 -12.63
C THR A 120 -4.12 23.79 -11.94
N GLU A 121 -5.10 23.22 -11.26
CA GLU A 121 -6.10 23.96 -10.45
C GLU A 121 -5.56 24.39 -9.08
N GLY A 122 -4.32 24.02 -8.74
CA GLY A 122 -3.69 24.41 -7.48
C GLY A 122 -4.23 23.67 -6.24
N ASN A 123 -4.89 22.53 -6.43
CA ASN A 123 -5.39 21.71 -5.33
C ASN A 123 -4.27 20.93 -4.62
N ILE A 124 -3.16 20.72 -5.31
CA ILE A 124 -1.93 20.12 -4.82
C ILE A 124 -0.70 20.93 -5.27
N SER A 125 0.43 20.73 -4.64
CA SER A 125 1.70 21.35 -5.00
C SER A 125 2.55 20.43 -5.91
N PRO A 126 3.53 20.96 -6.64
CA PRO A 126 4.46 20.13 -7.42
C PRO A 126 5.19 19.06 -6.58
N LYS A 127 5.50 19.36 -5.33
CA LYS A 127 6.16 18.42 -4.40
C LYS A 127 5.29 17.21 -4.05
N ASP A 128 3.97 17.35 -4.12
CA ASP A 128 3.07 16.24 -3.82
C ASP A 128 3.14 15.14 -4.88
N LEU A 129 3.60 15.46 -6.09
CA LEU A 129 3.84 14.48 -7.14
C LEU A 129 5.03 13.56 -6.83
N ASP A 130 5.99 14.03 -6.04
CA ASP A 130 7.18 13.25 -5.65
C ASP A 130 6.84 12.13 -4.66
N LEU A 131 5.62 12.15 -4.08
CA LEU A 131 5.14 11.11 -3.19
C LEU A 131 4.80 9.79 -3.90
N ILE A 132 4.60 9.84 -5.22
CA ILE A 132 4.10 8.71 -6.01
C ILE A 132 5.14 8.26 -7.02
N HIS A 133 5.50 6.98 -6.97
CA HIS A 133 6.33 6.31 -7.95
C HIS A 133 5.48 5.39 -8.82
N VAL A 134 5.69 5.36 -10.13
CA VAL A 134 4.99 4.45 -11.04
C VAL A 134 5.99 3.53 -11.71
N VAL A 135 5.77 2.24 -11.58
CA VAL A 135 6.67 1.18 -12.07
C VAL A 135 5.87 0.07 -12.75
N ASP A 136 6.55 -0.83 -13.45
CA ASP A 136 5.90 -1.98 -14.09
C ASP A 136 6.32 -3.32 -13.51
N THR A 137 7.40 -3.37 -12.74
CA THR A 137 7.95 -4.63 -12.21
C THR A 137 8.12 -4.63 -10.70
N ALA A 138 8.16 -5.82 -10.11
CA ALA A 138 8.44 -6.02 -8.70
C ALA A 138 9.88 -5.58 -8.35
N ASP A 139 10.83 -5.80 -9.25
CA ASP A 139 12.24 -5.43 -9.03
C ASP A 139 12.40 -3.92 -8.90
N GLU A 140 11.74 -3.14 -9.76
CA GLU A 140 11.72 -1.67 -9.67
C GLU A 140 11.10 -1.20 -8.34
N ALA A 141 9.99 -1.82 -7.91
CA ALA A 141 9.35 -1.49 -6.64
C ALA A 141 10.27 -1.78 -5.45
N VAL A 142 10.94 -2.93 -5.45
CA VAL A 142 11.90 -3.32 -4.40
C VAL A 142 13.12 -2.39 -4.39
N GLU A 143 13.60 -1.96 -5.57
CA GLU A 143 14.71 -1.01 -5.68
C GLU A 143 14.36 0.34 -5.03
N ILE A 144 13.17 0.87 -5.26
CA ILE A 144 12.70 2.11 -4.63
C ILE A 144 12.67 1.96 -3.11
N LEU A 145 12.07 0.88 -2.58
CA LEU A 145 12.02 0.60 -1.15
C LEU A 145 13.42 0.51 -0.54
N ASN A 146 14.31 -0.26 -1.16
CA ASN A 146 15.67 -0.44 -0.67
C ASN A 146 16.46 0.87 -0.68
N ASN A 147 16.32 1.68 -1.72
CA ASN A 147 17.00 2.96 -1.80
C ASN A 147 16.52 3.94 -0.73
N PHE A 148 15.22 3.98 -0.48
CA PHE A 148 14.64 4.83 0.58
C PHE A 148 15.18 4.45 1.97
N TYR A 149 15.24 3.15 2.29
CA TYR A 149 15.68 2.66 3.60
C TYR A 149 17.19 2.44 3.75
N LYS A 150 18.02 2.85 2.79
CA LYS A 150 19.47 2.94 3.00
C LYS A 150 19.85 4.02 4.02
N GLU A 151 19.06 5.07 4.11
CA GLU A 151 19.33 6.25 4.94
C GLU A 151 18.25 6.48 6.02
N SER A 152 17.25 5.60 6.11
CA SER A 152 16.11 5.71 7.03
C SER A 152 15.96 4.47 7.91
N GLU A 153 15.56 4.66 9.17
CA GLU A 153 15.25 3.56 10.08
C GLU A 153 13.81 3.11 9.95
N LEU A 154 13.57 1.81 10.19
CA LEU A 154 12.23 1.24 10.23
C LEU A 154 11.60 1.51 11.60
N SER A 155 10.46 2.20 11.64
CA SER A 155 9.71 2.47 12.87
C SER A 155 8.21 2.59 12.57
N PRO A 156 7.33 2.36 13.55
CA PRO A 156 5.91 2.70 13.38
C PRO A 156 5.75 4.20 13.07
N ASN A 157 4.79 4.53 12.20
CA ASN A 157 4.58 5.90 11.73
C ASN A 157 3.96 6.85 12.77
N PHE A 158 3.37 6.30 13.83
CA PHE A 158 2.85 7.04 15.00
C PHE A 158 2.56 6.10 16.17
#